data_f14648cae6b08fef9cc732bb4231e252
#
_entry.id   f14648cae6b08fef9cc732bb4231e252
#
_cell.length_a   1.000
_cell.length_b   1.000
_cell.length_c   1.000
_cell.angle_alpha   90.00
_cell.angle_beta   90.00
_cell.angle_gamma   90.00
#
_symmetry.space_group_name_H-M   'P 1'
#
loop_
_entity.id
_entity.type
_entity.pdbx_description
1 polymer ?
#
loop_
_entity_poly.entity_id
_entity_poly.type
_entity_poly.pdbx_seq_one_letter_code
_entity_poly.pdbx_strand_id
1 'polypeptide(L)'
;MTKQKRTGTYLESLMDLLASNNGATRQKARKTLVALGKPAVPSLSEALQNSKLDHVRWEAAKALGAIGDTRAIPRLVNALEDSDPDVAWLAAEALRQFKKGAWPLLLRQLIKDGSESALLRQGAHHVMRNQKENGFNDLLATLREDLESNTVQESTPVAAYAILKRMKGKS
;
A
#
# COMPACT_ATOMS: atom_id res chain seq x y z
N MET A 1 2.77 34.48 -13.37
CA MET A 1 2.43 33.25 -12.62
C MET A 1 3.39 32.16 -13.04
N THR A 2 4.20 31.64 -12.12
CA THR A 2 5.20 30.60 -12.42
C THR A 2 4.53 29.26 -12.77
N LYS A 3 5.16 28.45 -13.62
CA LYS A 3 4.70 27.11 -14.07
C LYS A 3 4.29 26.21 -12.87
N GLN A 4 4.99 26.34 -11.75
CA GLN A 4 4.76 25.59 -10.53
C GLN A 4 3.43 25.95 -9.83
N LYS A 5 3.01 27.22 -9.85
CA LYS A 5 1.73 27.68 -9.27
C LYS A 5 0.52 27.15 -10.08
N ARG A 6 0.67 27.07 -11.40
CA ARG A 6 -0.37 26.50 -12.29
C ARG A 6 -0.54 25.01 -12.10
N THR A 7 0.55 24.26 -11.90
CA THR A 7 0.50 22.81 -11.65
C THR A 7 -0.14 22.50 -10.30
N GLY A 8 0.10 23.32 -9.25
CA GLY A 8 -0.52 23.18 -7.93
C GLY A 8 -2.05 23.31 -8.01
N THR A 9 -2.54 24.39 -8.60
CA THR A 9 -3.99 24.63 -8.73
C THR A 9 -4.68 23.54 -9.59
N TYR A 10 -4.01 23.05 -10.63
CA TYR A 10 -4.53 21.95 -11.45
C TYR A 10 -4.60 20.62 -10.68
N LEU A 11 -3.57 20.31 -9.91
CA LEU A 11 -3.55 19.13 -9.06
C LEU A 11 -4.66 19.18 -8.01
N GLU A 12 -4.86 20.32 -7.34
CA GLU A 12 -5.94 20.54 -6.38
C GLU A 12 -7.31 20.28 -7.02
N SER A 13 -7.57 20.86 -8.20
CA SER A 13 -8.82 20.62 -8.93
C SER A 13 -9.06 19.15 -9.27
N LEU A 14 -8.00 18.40 -9.60
CA LEU A 14 -8.12 16.95 -9.85
C LEU A 14 -8.40 16.17 -8.57
N MET A 15 -7.81 16.57 -7.44
CA MET A 15 -8.09 15.97 -6.13
C MET A 15 -9.55 16.20 -5.72
N ASP A 16 -10.10 17.40 -5.95
CA ASP A 16 -11.51 17.70 -5.70
C ASP A 16 -12.45 16.80 -6.52
N LEU A 17 -12.07 16.51 -7.78
CA LEU A 17 -12.84 15.61 -8.64
C LEU A 17 -12.84 14.15 -8.17
N LEU A 18 -11.89 13.72 -7.32
CA LEU A 18 -11.95 12.40 -6.68
C LEU A 18 -13.07 12.30 -5.65
N ALA A 19 -13.55 13.42 -5.11
CA ALA A 19 -14.69 13.47 -4.19
C ALA A 19 -16.06 13.51 -4.89
N SER A 20 -16.09 13.53 -6.23
CA SER A 20 -17.34 13.56 -7.00
C SER A 20 -18.19 12.31 -6.75
N ASN A 21 -19.52 12.49 -6.64
CA ASN A 21 -20.46 11.38 -6.60
C ASN A 21 -20.51 10.58 -7.91
N ASN A 22 -20.04 11.16 -9.02
CA ASN A 22 -20.03 10.50 -10.32
C ASN A 22 -18.76 9.67 -10.50
N GLY A 23 -18.91 8.34 -10.58
CA GLY A 23 -17.81 7.40 -10.73
C GLY A 23 -16.97 7.60 -12.00
N ALA A 24 -17.59 8.01 -13.12
CA ALA A 24 -16.87 8.29 -14.36
C ALA A 24 -15.97 9.53 -14.21
N THR A 25 -16.44 10.55 -13.48
CA THR A 25 -15.67 11.74 -13.15
C THR A 25 -14.46 11.38 -12.28
N ARG A 26 -14.66 10.58 -11.23
CA ARG A 26 -13.55 10.09 -10.37
C ARG A 26 -12.53 9.31 -11.17
N GLN A 27 -12.99 8.39 -12.02
CA GLN A 27 -12.10 7.58 -12.85
C GLN A 27 -11.25 8.45 -13.81
N LYS A 28 -11.85 9.50 -14.43
CA LYS A 28 -11.15 10.42 -15.30
C LYS A 28 -10.10 11.22 -14.52
N ALA A 29 -10.46 11.75 -13.35
CA ALA A 29 -9.53 12.46 -12.47
C ALA A 29 -8.35 11.56 -12.05
N ARG A 30 -8.63 10.33 -11.61
CA ARG A 30 -7.60 9.35 -11.27
C ARG A 30 -6.66 9.07 -12.44
N LYS A 31 -7.17 8.81 -13.63
CA LYS A 31 -6.32 8.59 -14.82
C LYS A 31 -5.40 9.77 -15.10
N THR A 32 -5.89 11.00 -14.94
CA THR A 32 -5.09 12.20 -15.12
C THR A 32 -4.03 12.36 -14.02
N LEU A 33 -4.37 12.08 -12.76
CA LEU A 33 -3.40 12.05 -11.63
C LEU A 33 -2.31 11.00 -11.85
N VAL A 34 -2.67 9.83 -12.34
CA VAL A 34 -1.68 8.79 -12.72
C VAL A 34 -0.77 9.28 -13.84
N ALA A 35 -1.30 9.97 -14.85
CA ALA A 35 -0.50 10.54 -15.93
C ALA A 35 0.43 11.68 -15.46
N LEU A 36 0.05 12.43 -14.41
CA LEU A 36 0.96 13.39 -13.75
C LEU A 36 2.11 12.69 -13.03
N GLY A 37 1.90 11.49 -12.55
CA GLY A 37 2.92 10.66 -11.93
C GLY A 37 3.41 11.18 -10.57
N LYS A 38 4.73 11.21 -10.39
CA LYS A 38 5.40 11.57 -9.12
C LYS A 38 4.89 12.85 -8.43
N PRO A 39 4.57 13.94 -9.13
CA PRO A 39 4.00 15.15 -8.51
C PRO A 39 2.67 14.94 -7.77
N ALA A 40 1.86 13.96 -8.18
CA ALA A 40 0.58 13.68 -7.53
C ALA A 40 0.71 12.82 -6.26
N VAL A 41 1.84 12.15 -6.04
CA VAL A 41 2.04 11.20 -4.93
C VAL A 41 1.79 11.80 -3.55
N PRO A 42 2.28 13.00 -3.20
CA PRO A 42 2.03 13.58 -1.89
C PRO A 42 0.54 13.78 -1.60
N SER A 43 -0.20 14.40 -2.53
CA SER A 43 -1.64 14.68 -2.37
C SER A 43 -2.47 13.40 -2.33
N LEU A 44 -2.14 12.42 -3.18
CA LEU A 44 -2.79 11.10 -3.15
C LEU A 44 -2.51 10.35 -1.83
N SER A 45 -1.29 10.43 -1.31
CA SER A 45 -0.91 9.81 -0.03
C SER A 45 -1.65 10.44 1.14
N GLU A 46 -1.82 11.76 1.11
CA GLU A 46 -2.62 12.50 2.09
C GLU A 46 -4.10 12.12 2.01
N ALA A 47 -4.66 12.05 0.81
CA ALA A 47 -6.04 11.64 0.59
C ALA A 47 -6.31 10.20 1.05
N LEU A 48 -5.39 9.26 0.77
CA LEU A 48 -5.49 7.87 1.23
C LEU A 48 -5.52 7.79 2.76
N GLN A 49 -4.76 8.62 3.44
CA GLN A 49 -4.67 8.56 4.91
C GLN A 49 -5.82 9.27 5.61
N ASN A 50 -6.26 10.44 5.11
CA ASN A 50 -7.04 11.38 5.89
C ASN A 50 -8.44 11.66 5.34
N SER A 51 -8.77 11.21 4.11
CA SER A 51 -10.09 11.41 3.57
C SER A 51 -11.14 10.63 4.36
N LYS A 52 -12.24 11.32 4.73
CA LYS A 52 -13.40 10.68 5.34
C LYS A 52 -14.24 9.87 4.35
N LEU A 53 -14.06 10.13 3.05
CA LEU A 53 -14.79 9.46 1.98
C LEU A 53 -14.00 8.23 1.53
N ASP A 54 -14.57 7.05 1.71
CA ASP A 54 -14.00 5.76 1.31
C ASP A 54 -13.64 5.72 -0.18
N HIS A 55 -14.53 6.20 -1.04
CA HIS A 55 -14.29 6.24 -2.47
C HIS A 55 -13.10 7.14 -2.87
N VAL A 56 -12.78 8.19 -2.09
CA VAL A 56 -11.58 9.00 -2.30
C VAL A 56 -10.32 8.21 -1.93
N ARG A 57 -10.34 7.51 -0.77
CA ARG A 57 -9.24 6.64 -0.36
C ARG A 57 -9.03 5.50 -1.35
N TRP A 58 -10.13 4.91 -1.84
CA TRP A 58 -10.12 3.89 -2.89
C TRP A 58 -9.44 4.35 -4.19
N GLU A 59 -9.84 5.52 -4.71
CA GLU A 59 -9.24 6.12 -5.92
C GLU A 59 -7.77 6.47 -5.70
N ALA A 60 -7.41 6.96 -4.50
CA ALA A 60 -6.04 7.29 -4.13
C ALA A 60 -5.15 6.05 -4.07
N ALA A 61 -5.57 4.97 -3.41
CA ALA A 61 -4.84 3.71 -3.35
C ALA A 61 -4.56 3.16 -4.76
N LYS A 62 -5.58 3.16 -5.61
CA LYS A 62 -5.50 2.70 -6.99
C LYS A 62 -4.56 3.56 -7.85
N ALA A 63 -4.58 4.88 -7.66
CA ALA A 63 -3.68 5.81 -8.34
C ALA A 63 -2.23 5.62 -7.89
N LEU A 64 -1.98 5.51 -6.59
CA LEU A 64 -0.64 5.30 -6.03
C LEU A 64 -0.01 3.99 -6.51
N GLY A 65 -0.79 2.91 -6.56
CA GLY A 65 -0.34 1.64 -7.15
C GLY A 65 0.04 1.79 -8.62
N ALA A 66 -0.78 2.46 -9.42
CA ALA A 66 -0.51 2.68 -10.84
C ALA A 66 0.69 3.60 -11.10
N ILE A 67 0.95 4.59 -10.23
CA ILE A 67 2.14 5.47 -10.32
C ILE A 67 3.41 4.70 -9.98
N GLY A 68 3.36 3.79 -9.01
CA GLY A 68 4.49 2.94 -8.64
C GLY A 68 5.66 3.67 -7.97
N ASP A 69 5.44 4.83 -7.36
CA ASP A 69 6.48 5.57 -6.64
C ASP A 69 6.62 5.04 -5.21
N THR A 70 7.84 4.65 -4.82
CA THR A 70 8.12 4.02 -3.52
C THR A 70 7.79 4.90 -2.31
N ARG A 71 7.66 6.22 -2.48
CA ARG A 71 7.21 7.14 -1.43
C ARG A 71 5.78 6.88 -0.97
N ALA A 72 4.97 6.16 -1.77
CA ALA A 72 3.62 5.76 -1.40
C ALA A 72 3.59 4.57 -0.42
N ILE A 73 4.66 3.77 -0.35
CA ILE A 73 4.70 2.52 0.44
C ILE A 73 4.25 2.73 1.89
N PRO A 74 4.70 3.75 2.65
CA PRO A 74 4.26 3.93 4.02
C PRO A 74 2.75 4.09 4.18
N ARG A 75 2.12 4.86 3.29
CA ARG A 75 0.66 5.10 3.34
C ARG A 75 -0.13 3.87 2.90
N LEU A 76 0.38 3.14 1.92
CA LEU A 76 -0.22 1.88 1.48
C LEU A 76 -0.12 0.79 2.56
N VAL A 77 0.97 0.73 3.32
CA VAL A 77 1.09 -0.21 4.46
C VAL A 77 0.08 0.13 5.55
N ASN A 78 -0.07 1.42 5.90
CA ASN A 78 -1.09 1.84 6.88
C ASN A 78 -2.51 1.52 6.39
N ALA A 79 -2.77 1.67 5.09
CA ALA A 79 -4.09 1.40 4.49
C ALA A 79 -4.44 -0.10 4.40
N LEU A 80 -3.55 -1.02 4.77
CA LEU A 80 -3.91 -2.44 4.97
C LEU A 80 -4.90 -2.62 6.13
N GLU A 81 -4.98 -1.65 7.03
CA GLU A 81 -5.89 -1.62 8.18
C GLU A 81 -7.02 -0.58 7.99
N ASP A 82 -7.30 -0.19 6.74
CA ASP A 82 -8.42 0.71 6.44
C ASP A 82 -9.75 0.08 6.87
N SER A 83 -10.65 0.91 7.40
CA SER A 83 -11.99 0.49 7.81
C SER A 83 -12.85 0.01 6.63
N ASP A 84 -12.54 0.43 5.41
CA ASP A 84 -13.17 -0.04 4.19
C ASP A 84 -12.36 -1.19 3.59
N PRO A 85 -12.95 -2.40 3.47
CA PRO A 85 -12.24 -3.58 2.97
C PRO A 85 -11.72 -3.44 1.54
N ASP A 86 -12.41 -2.70 0.69
CA ASP A 86 -12.00 -2.50 -0.71
C ASP A 86 -10.78 -1.59 -0.78
N VAL A 87 -10.68 -0.58 0.10
CA VAL A 87 -9.49 0.27 0.23
C VAL A 87 -8.29 -0.56 0.71
N ALA A 88 -8.49 -1.38 1.76
CA ALA A 88 -7.44 -2.26 2.27
C ALA A 88 -6.95 -3.26 1.20
N TRP A 89 -7.88 -3.85 0.44
CA TRP A 89 -7.56 -4.75 -0.66
C TRP A 89 -6.75 -4.06 -1.77
N LEU A 90 -7.15 -2.83 -2.17
CA LEU A 90 -6.41 -2.07 -3.18
C LEU A 90 -5.02 -1.64 -2.71
N ALA A 91 -4.88 -1.30 -1.43
CA ALA A 91 -3.58 -1.01 -0.84
C ALA A 91 -2.65 -2.24 -0.91
N ALA A 92 -3.17 -3.43 -0.61
CA ALA A 92 -2.42 -4.68 -0.74
C ALA A 92 -2.04 -4.98 -2.19
N GLU A 93 -2.97 -4.81 -3.16
CA GLU A 93 -2.67 -4.96 -4.59
C GLU A 93 -1.60 -3.97 -5.07
N ALA A 94 -1.66 -2.71 -4.61
CA ALA A 94 -0.64 -1.72 -4.90
C ALA A 94 0.73 -2.13 -4.34
N LEU A 95 0.78 -2.59 -3.07
CA LEU A 95 2.02 -3.04 -2.42
C LEU A 95 2.66 -4.24 -3.11
N ARG A 96 1.86 -5.18 -3.64
CA ARG A 96 2.37 -6.33 -4.42
C ARG A 96 3.23 -5.90 -5.61
N GLN A 97 2.89 -4.79 -6.25
CA GLN A 97 3.61 -4.30 -7.43
C GLN A 97 5.01 -3.80 -7.10
N PHE A 98 5.23 -3.33 -5.86
CA PHE A 98 6.56 -2.92 -5.38
C PHE A 98 7.48 -4.11 -5.08
N LYS A 99 6.95 -5.34 -5.06
CA LYS A 99 7.73 -6.56 -4.80
C LYS A 99 8.57 -6.40 -3.53
N LYS A 100 9.84 -6.82 -3.59
CA LYS A 100 10.80 -6.71 -2.47
C LYS A 100 10.99 -5.28 -1.94
N GLY A 101 10.68 -4.25 -2.72
CA GLY A 101 10.75 -2.85 -2.27
C GLY A 101 9.78 -2.51 -1.13
N ALA A 102 8.61 -3.17 -1.07
CA ALA A 102 7.65 -2.98 0.01
C ALA A 102 7.97 -3.79 1.28
N TRP A 103 8.75 -4.88 1.16
CA TRP A 103 8.96 -5.82 2.26
C TRP A 103 9.54 -5.20 3.53
N PRO A 104 10.58 -4.32 3.48
CA PRO A 104 11.19 -3.84 4.70
C PRO A 104 10.21 -3.13 5.64
N LEU A 105 9.28 -2.36 5.09
CA LEU A 105 8.31 -1.65 5.90
C LEU A 105 7.17 -2.56 6.36
N LEU A 106 6.62 -3.36 5.46
CA LEU A 106 5.57 -4.32 5.77
C LEU A 106 6.00 -5.32 6.85
N LEU A 107 7.21 -5.88 6.72
CA LEU A 107 7.75 -6.83 7.70
C LEU A 107 8.01 -6.19 9.06
N ARG A 108 8.47 -4.93 9.11
CA ARG A 108 8.58 -4.20 10.38
C ARG A 108 7.22 -4.00 11.04
N GLN A 109 6.19 -3.68 10.27
CA GLN A 109 4.84 -3.53 10.79
C GLN A 109 4.31 -4.86 11.33
N LEU A 110 4.54 -5.98 10.62
CA LEU A 110 4.19 -7.32 11.10
C LEU A 110 4.93 -7.71 12.38
N ILE A 111 6.20 -7.33 12.53
CA ILE A 111 6.96 -7.58 13.76
C ILE A 111 6.36 -6.81 14.93
N LYS A 112 5.93 -5.57 14.68
CA LYS A 112 5.41 -4.68 15.72
C LYS A 112 3.98 -5.06 16.12
N ASP A 113 3.09 -5.22 15.16
CA ASP A 113 1.64 -5.27 15.41
C ASP A 113 0.98 -6.55 14.83
N GLY A 114 1.76 -7.44 14.21
CA GLY A 114 1.24 -8.62 13.51
C GLY A 114 0.57 -9.65 14.42
N SER A 115 0.92 -9.72 15.70
CA SER A 115 0.25 -10.58 16.68
C SER A 115 -1.15 -10.06 17.04
N GLU A 116 -1.36 -8.75 17.00
CA GLU A 116 -2.59 -8.10 17.48
C GLU A 116 -3.56 -7.78 16.34
N SER A 117 -3.05 -7.37 15.16
CA SER A 117 -3.89 -6.93 14.06
C SER A 117 -4.19 -8.05 13.05
N ALA A 118 -5.43 -8.52 13.06
CA ALA A 118 -5.93 -9.47 12.05
C ALA A 118 -5.99 -8.84 10.65
N LEU A 119 -6.35 -7.56 10.53
CA LEU A 119 -6.41 -6.84 9.27
C LEU A 119 -5.02 -6.72 8.63
N LEU A 120 -4.01 -6.38 9.45
CA LEU A 120 -2.63 -6.32 8.97
C LEU A 120 -2.15 -7.68 8.45
N ARG A 121 -2.44 -8.79 9.17
CA ARG A 121 -2.08 -10.14 8.71
C ARG A 121 -2.78 -10.50 7.41
N GLN A 122 -4.07 -10.22 7.29
CA GLN A 122 -4.85 -10.47 6.07
C GLN A 122 -4.29 -9.68 4.88
N GLY A 123 -4.03 -8.38 5.06
CA GLY A 123 -3.42 -7.53 4.04
C GLY A 123 -2.02 -8.01 3.66
N ALA A 124 -1.19 -8.36 4.64
CA ALA A 124 0.15 -8.88 4.40
C ALA A 124 0.14 -10.24 3.69
N HIS A 125 -0.81 -11.14 4.03
CA HIS A 125 -1.01 -12.39 3.30
C HIS A 125 -1.30 -12.10 1.82
N HIS A 126 -2.19 -11.14 1.53
CA HIS A 126 -2.50 -10.75 0.16
C HIS A 126 -1.26 -10.19 -0.57
N VAL A 127 -0.46 -9.34 0.08
CA VAL A 127 0.78 -8.79 -0.49
C VAL A 127 1.80 -9.90 -0.76
N MET A 128 1.98 -10.84 0.17
CA MET A 128 3.00 -11.90 0.08
C MET A 128 2.58 -13.09 -0.79
N ARG A 129 1.29 -13.24 -1.09
CA ARG A 129 0.78 -14.29 -1.97
C ARG A 129 1.44 -14.20 -3.34
N ASN A 130 2.05 -15.29 -3.77
CA ASN A 130 2.77 -15.40 -5.05
C ASN A 130 4.07 -14.57 -5.16
N GLN A 131 4.55 -13.94 -4.08
CA GLN A 131 5.89 -13.36 -4.08
C GLN A 131 6.93 -14.48 -4.16
N LYS A 132 7.92 -14.29 -5.03
CA LYS A 132 9.08 -15.17 -5.18
C LYS A 132 10.32 -14.32 -5.29
N GLU A 133 11.36 -14.71 -4.57
CA GLU A 133 12.66 -14.04 -4.61
C GLU A 133 13.75 -15.06 -4.32
N ASN A 134 14.77 -15.11 -5.17
CA ASN A 134 15.88 -16.05 -5.03
C ASN A 134 16.57 -15.91 -3.67
N GLY A 135 16.67 -17.02 -2.95
CA GLY A 135 17.26 -17.08 -1.61
C GLY A 135 16.32 -16.61 -0.48
N PHE A 136 15.01 -16.46 -0.76
CA PHE A 136 13.98 -16.11 0.24
C PHE A 136 12.75 -17.01 0.16
N ASN A 137 12.66 -17.90 -0.83
CA ASN A 137 11.42 -18.66 -1.07
C ASN A 137 11.02 -19.56 0.11
N ASP A 138 11.99 -20.11 0.84
CA ASP A 138 11.80 -20.86 2.08
C ASP A 138 11.11 -19.99 3.16
N LEU A 139 11.68 -18.83 3.45
CA LEU A 139 11.14 -17.92 4.45
C LEU A 139 9.80 -17.29 4.03
N LEU A 140 9.60 -17.06 2.73
CA LEU A 140 8.33 -16.58 2.20
C LEU A 140 7.22 -17.63 2.33
N ALA A 141 7.57 -18.92 2.18
CA ALA A 141 6.62 -20.02 2.39
C ALA A 141 6.19 -20.06 3.87
N THR A 142 7.14 -20.06 4.80
CA THR A 142 6.87 -20.04 6.24
C THR A 142 6.00 -18.84 6.63
N LEU A 143 6.35 -17.63 6.18
CA LEU A 143 5.56 -16.44 6.50
C LEU A 143 4.12 -16.55 5.97
N ARG A 144 3.91 -17.10 4.77
CA ARG A 144 2.56 -17.28 4.22
C ARG A 144 1.74 -18.28 5.02
N GLU A 145 2.34 -19.40 5.40
CA GLU A 145 1.69 -20.41 6.27
C GLU A 145 1.27 -19.80 7.60
N ASP A 146 2.14 -18.99 8.23
CA ASP A 146 1.84 -18.27 9.46
C ASP A 146 0.70 -17.25 9.28
N LEU A 147 0.67 -16.56 8.15
CA LEU A 147 -0.38 -15.56 7.85
C LEU A 147 -1.74 -16.21 7.50
N GLU A 148 -1.73 -17.44 6.95
CA GLU A 148 -2.94 -18.23 6.67
C GLU A 148 -3.50 -18.88 7.95
N SER A 149 -2.63 -19.17 8.92
CA SER A 149 -3.03 -19.83 10.16
C SER A 149 -3.72 -18.84 11.11
N ASN A 150 -4.96 -19.16 11.48
CA ASN A 150 -5.67 -18.40 12.52
C ASN A 150 -5.28 -18.80 13.95
N THR A 151 -4.39 -19.79 14.13
CA THR A 151 -4.15 -20.41 15.43
C THR A 151 -2.87 -19.97 16.14
N VAL A 152 -1.85 -19.47 15.40
CA VAL A 152 -0.56 -19.09 16.01
C VAL A 152 -0.17 -17.68 15.59
N GLN A 153 -0.77 -16.69 16.22
CA GLN A 153 -0.53 -15.27 15.93
C GLN A 153 0.90 -14.82 16.29
N GLU A 154 1.55 -15.50 17.23
CA GLU A 154 2.90 -15.18 17.70
C GLU A 154 4.02 -15.59 16.73
N SER A 155 3.77 -16.49 15.79
CA SER A 155 4.76 -16.94 14.81
C SER A 155 5.00 -15.91 13.70
N THR A 156 4.00 -15.11 13.34
CA THR A 156 4.09 -14.12 12.27
C THR A 156 5.24 -13.10 12.47
N PRO A 157 5.42 -12.48 13.64
CA PRO A 157 6.55 -11.59 13.89
C PRO A 157 7.92 -12.30 13.75
N VAL A 158 8.00 -13.56 14.16
CA VAL A 158 9.24 -14.36 14.07
C VAL A 158 9.62 -14.62 12.61
N ALA A 159 8.67 -15.07 11.80
CA ALA A 159 8.87 -15.29 10.37
C ALA A 159 9.24 -14.00 9.63
N ALA A 160 8.55 -12.90 9.93
CA ALA A 160 8.84 -11.58 9.38
C ALA A 160 10.26 -11.11 9.74
N TYR A 161 10.68 -11.31 10.99
CA TYR A 161 12.03 -10.98 11.45
C TYR A 161 13.12 -11.78 10.71
N ALA A 162 12.90 -13.07 10.49
CA ALA A 162 13.83 -13.93 9.75
C ALA A 162 14.10 -13.41 8.32
N ILE A 163 13.05 -12.94 7.62
CA ILE A 163 13.20 -12.35 6.29
C ILE A 163 14.02 -11.06 6.38
N LEU A 164 13.67 -10.13 7.30
CA LEU A 164 14.40 -8.87 7.46
C LEU A 164 15.88 -9.09 7.81
N LYS A 165 16.17 -10.05 8.67
CA LYS A 165 17.56 -10.42 9.04
C LYS A 165 18.34 -10.87 7.79
N ARG A 166 17.74 -11.76 6.98
CA ARG A 166 18.37 -12.24 5.73
C ARG A 166 18.55 -11.11 4.70
N MET A 167 17.63 -10.14 4.63
CA MET A 167 17.78 -8.96 3.77
C MET A 167 18.99 -8.12 4.14
N LYS A 168 19.27 -7.93 5.43
CA LYS A 168 20.43 -7.17 5.93
C LYS A 168 21.77 -7.90 5.72
N GLY A 169 21.78 -9.22 5.80
CA GLY A 169 23.01 -10.02 5.63
C GLY A 169 23.45 -10.22 4.18
N LYS A 170 22.70 -9.72 3.20
CA LYS A 170 23.01 -9.74 1.77
C LYS A 170 23.39 -8.37 1.21
N SER A 171 23.60 -7.37 2.09
CA SER A 171 24.01 -5.99 1.73
C SER A 171 25.53 -5.88 1.70
#